data_873009fc34cb22273389ae75d7a2b73d
#
_entry.id   873009fc34cb22273389ae75d7a2b73d
#
_cell.length_a   1.000
_cell.length_b   1.000
_cell.length_c   1.000
_cell.angle_alpha   90.00
_cell.angle_beta   90.00
_cell.angle_gamma   90.00
#
_symmetry.space_group_name_H-M   'P 1'
#
loop_
_entity.id
_entity.type
_entity.pdbx_description
1 polymer ?
#
loop_
_entity_poly.entity_id
_entity_poly.type
_entity_poly.pdbx_seq_one_letter_code
_entity_poly.pdbx_strand_id
1 'polypeptide(L)'
;KTLIGDDFTFEDVARTSCLISRDKTIEEAYPGAFVEGRVPIYLEHLIDAGAALKPIIDELGIEWDFRPYTPLVRHIQCDEFHHEEGDEYDLLIVNFKVPFQTQSISQQNIWLDEVSRANPYTYNVMMHPSAAARKGLEDGERALVESHHGKDEGTLKVTEIVHPECLGIPAPLGHWA
;
A
#
# COMPACT_ATOMS: atom_id res chain seq x y z
N LYS A 1 -19.91 0.73 -18.99
CA LYS A 1 -19.99 1.22 -20.36
C LYS A 1 -18.66 1.79 -20.88
N THR A 2 -17.95 2.58 -20.10
CA THR A 2 -16.68 3.21 -20.53
C THR A 2 -15.57 2.19 -20.88
N LEU A 3 -15.56 1.02 -20.24
CA LEU A 3 -14.54 -0.01 -20.46
C LEU A 3 -14.96 -1.09 -21.46
N ILE A 4 -16.26 -1.35 -21.61
CA ILE A 4 -16.79 -2.48 -22.41
C ILE A 4 -17.65 -2.02 -23.59
N GLY A 5 -17.85 -0.71 -23.78
CA GLY A 5 -18.69 -0.15 -24.82
C GLY A 5 -20.18 -0.12 -24.46
N ASP A 6 -20.97 0.39 -25.41
CA ASP A 6 -22.40 0.59 -25.24
C ASP A 6 -23.27 -0.58 -25.77
N ASP A 7 -22.63 -1.59 -26.36
CA ASP A 7 -23.31 -2.71 -27.01
C ASP A 7 -23.83 -3.77 -26.01
N PHE A 8 -23.53 -3.61 -24.72
CA PHE A 8 -23.91 -4.53 -23.67
C PHE A 8 -24.89 -3.90 -22.70
N THR A 9 -25.91 -4.68 -22.36
CA THR A 9 -26.92 -4.29 -21.37
C THR A 9 -26.71 -5.03 -20.05
N PHE A 10 -27.35 -4.54 -18.99
CA PHE A 10 -27.36 -5.22 -17.71
C PHE A 10 -28.07 -6.59 -17.79
N GLU A 11 -29.05 -6.72 -18.67
CA GLU A 11 -29.77 -7.97 -18.93
C GLU A 11 -28.86 -9.03 -19.56
N ASP A 12 -27.91 -8.61 -20.40
CA ASP A 12 -26.91 -9.53 -20.96
C ASP A 12 -26.02 -10.11 -19.87
N VAL A 13 -25.57 -9.29 -18.92
CA VAL A 13 -24.79 -9.78 -17.77
C VAL A 13 -25.62 -10.72 -16.91
N ALA A 14 -26.88 -10.39 -16.64
CA ALA A 14 -27.77 -11.23 -15.84
C ALA A 14 -28.03 -12.59 -16.47
N ARG A 15 -28.10 -12.63 -17.80
CA ARG A 15 -28.33 -13.85 -18.57
C ARG A 15 -27.12 -14.75 -18.68
N THR A 16 -25.93 -14.18 -18.87
CA THR A 16 -24.69 -14.93 -19.17
C THR A 16 -23.72 -15.01 -18.00
N SER A 17 -24.00 -14.28 -16.91
CA SER A 17 -23.14 -14.14 -15.73
C SER A 17 -21.77 -13.51 -15.99
N CYS A 18 -21.42 -13.23 -17.25
CA CYS A 18 -20.20 -12.55 -17.63
C CYS A 18 -20.41 -11.83 -18.96
N LEU A 19 -19.55 -10.83 -19.24
CA LEU A 19 -19.48 -10.19 -20.53
C LEU A 19 -18.18 -10.60 -21.22
N ILE A 20 -18.31 -11.13 -22.42
CA ILE A 20 -17.19 -11.36 -23.34
C ILE A 20 -17.28 -10.25 -24.39
N SER A 21 -16.43 -9.25 -24.29
CA SER A 21 -16.45 -8.08 -25.20
C SER A 21 -16.07 -8.50 -26.63
N ARG A 22 -15.19 -9.46 -26.77
CA ARG A 22 -14.83 -10.12 -28.02
C ARG A 22 -14.04 -11.39 -27.73
N ASP A 23 -14.09 -12.32 -28.64
CA ASP A 23 -13.16 -13.44 -28.64
C ASP A 23 -11.76 -12.94 -29.01
N LYS A 24 -10.75 -13.37 -28.28
CA LYS A 24 -9.35 -13.07 -28.54
C LYS A 24 -8.60 -14.34 -28.88
N THR A 25 -7.71 -14.25 -29.82
CA THR A 25 -6.71 -15.31 -30.04
C THR A 25 -5.71 -15.32 -28.89
N ILE A 26 -4.90 -16.39 -28.79
CA ILE A 26 -3.83 -16.47 -27.77
C ILE A 26 -2.86 -15.32 -27.92
N GLU A 27 -2.55 -14.92 -29.15
CA GLU A 27 -1.66 -13.82 -29.48
C GLU A 27 -2.24 -12.47 -29.02
N GLU A 28 -3.54 -12.30 -29.13
CA GLU A 28 -4.24 -11.09 -28.71
C GLU A 28 -4.49 -11.05 -27.19
N ALA A 29 -4.47 -12.19 -26.50
CA ALA A 29 -4.64 -12.27 -25.06
C ALA A 29 -3.49 -11.57 -24.29
N TYR A 30 -2.32 -11.54 -24.92
CA TYR A 30 -1.14 -10.83 -24.45
C TYR A 30 -0.88 -9.63 -25.36
N PRO A 31 -1.50 -8.47 -25.11
CA PRO A 31 -1.34 -7.31 -25.98
C PRO A 31 0.12 -6.93 -26.12
N GLY A 32 0.48 -6.45 -27.30
CA GLY A 32 1.82 -6.13 -27.76
C GLY A 32 2.67 -5.23 -26.85
N ALA A 33 2.04 -4.60 -25.85
CA ALA A 33 2.74 -3.86 -24.83
C ALA A 33 3.85 -4.67 -24.11
N PHE A 34 3.69 -5.98 -24.01
CA PHE A 34 4.73 -6.87 -23.48
C PHE A 34 5.76 -7.32 -24.52
N VAL A 35 5.38 -7.32 -25.80
CA VAL A 35 6.27 -7.70 -26.91
C VAL A 35 7.09 -6.50 -27.36
N GLU A 36 6.48 -5.32 -27.40
CA GLU A 36 7.08 -4.06 -27.79
C GLU A 36 7.42 -3.15 -26.61
N GLY A 37 7.13 -3.61 -25.39
CA GLY A 37 7.35 -2.89 -24.17
C GLY A 37 8.82 -2.54 -23.97
N ARG A 38 9.09 -1.27 -23.78
CA ARG A 38 10.41 -0.77 -23.38
C ARG A 38 10.36 -0.38 -21.91
N VAL A 39 11.41 -0.67 -21.19
CA VAL A 39 11.58 -0.09 -19.86
C VAL A 39 11.87 1.41 -20.07
N PRO A 40 10.96 2.30 -19.67
CA PRO A 40 11.19 3.73 -19.84
C PRO A 40 12.25 4.20 -18.84
N ILE A 41 13.40 4.59 -19.36
CA ILE A 41 14.49 5.19 -18.59
C ILE A 41 14.47 6.72 -18.66
N TYR A 42 13.69 7.27 -19.59
CA TYR A 42 13.46 8.70 -19.75
C TYR A 42 11.98 8.95 -20.06
N LEU A 43 11.31 9.69 -19.16
CA LEU A 43 9.86 9.92 -19.18
C LEU A 43 9.56 11.40 -19.40
N GLU A 44 9.61 11.85 -20.65
CA GLU A 44 9.40 13.26 -21.03
C GLU A 44 8.06 13.81 -20.53
N HIS A 45 7.02 12.99 -20.55
CA HIS A 45 5.68 13.39 -20.11
C HIS A 45 5.63 13.82 -18.63
N LEU A 46 6.59 13.45 -17.78
CA LEU A 46 6.67 13.94 -16.42
C LEU A 46 7.03 15.42 -16.36
N ILE A 47 7.84 15.92 -17.29
CA ILE A 47 8.16 17.35 -17.40
C ILE A 47 6.88 18.12 -17.72
N ASP A 48 6.16 17.66 -18.75
CA ASP A 48 4.92 18.31 -19.21
C ASP A 48 3.84 18.24 -18.13
N ALA A 49 3.72 17.09 -17.44
CA ALA A 49 2.78 16.93 -16.34
C ALA A 49 3.10 17.89 -15.17
N GLY A 50 4.36 18.00 -14.78
CA GLY A 50 4.78 18.95 -13.73
C GLY A 50 4.49 20.41 -14.11
N ALA A 51 4.79 20.78 -15.37
CA ALA A 51 4.53 22.12 -15.88
C ALA A 51 3.04 22.45 -15.94
N ALA A 52 2.20 21.48 -16.33
CA ALA A 52 0.75 21.66 -16.38
C ALA A 52 0.10 21.70 -14.99
N LEU A 53 0.63 20.91 -14.05
CA LEU A 53 0.08 20.83 -12.70
C LEU A 53 0.44 22.07 -11.85
N LYS A 54 1.63 22.63 -12.04
CA LYS A 54 2.14 23.70 -11.20
C LYS A 54 1.18 24.90 -11.07
N PRO A 55 0.64 25.50 -12.14
CA PRO A 55 -0.26 26.65 -12.01
C PRO A 55 -1.57 26.29 -11.26
N ILE A 56 -2.05 25.06 -11.39
CA ILE A 56 -3.26 24.59 -10.70
C ILE A 56 -2.99 24.47 -9.18
N ILE A 57 -1.88 23.92 -8.82
CA ILE A 57 -1.45 23.78 -7.41
C ILE A 57 -1.22 25.15 -6.78
N ASP A 58 -0.57 26.07 -7.51
CA ASP A 58 -0.34 27.44 -7.07
C ASP A 58 -1.67 28.20 -6.86
N GLU A 59 -2.63 28.03 -7.76
CA GLU A 59 -3.99 28.63 -7.66
C GLU A 59 -4.77 28.09 -6.45
N LEU A 60 -4.65 26.79 -6.18
CA LEU A 60 -5.31 26.14 -5.05
C LEU A 60 -4.62 26.42 -3.69
N GLY A 61 -3.42 26.98 -3.70
CA GLY A 61 -2.63 27.21 -2.48
C GLY A 61 -2.21 25.94 -1.75
N ILE A 62 -2.03 24.85 -2.51
CA ILE A 62 -1.62 23.56 -1.97
C ILE A 62 -0.09 23.46 -1.96
N GLU A 63 0.48 23.03 -0.85
CA GLU A 63 1.89 22.66 -0.80
C GLU A 63 2.06 21.30 -1.50
N TRP A 64 2.92 21.26 -2.52
CA TRP A 64 3.11 20.07 -3.35
C TRP A 64 4.57 19.85 -3.69
N ASP A 65 5.04 18.61 -3.57
CA ASP A 65 6.39 18.23 -3.93
C ASP A 65 6.53 17.97 -5.42
N PHE A 66 7.26 18.84 -6.11
CA PHE A 66 7.57 18.69 -7.53
C PHE A 66 8.88 17.93 -7.81
N ARG A 67 9.64 17.50 -6.80
CA ARG A 67 10.90 16.73 -6.98
C ARG A 67 10.73 15.46 -7.82
N PRO A 68 9.60 14.72 -7.77
CA PRO A 68 9.38 13.54 -8.60
C PRO A 68 9.14 13.84 -10.08
N TYR A 69 8.79 15.08 -10.46
CA TYR A 69 8.48 15.44 -11.84
C TYR A 69 9.74 15.67 -12.66
N THR A 70 10.57 14.64 -12.78
CA THR A 70 11.80 14.64 -13.57
C THR A 70 11.77 13.48 -14.56
N PRO A 71 12.36 13.65 -15.77
CA PRO A 71 12.30 12.62 -16.80
C PRO A 71 13.17 11.39 -16.49
N LEU A 72 14.20 11.56 -15.66
CA LEU A 72 15.11 10.48 -15.28
C LEU A 72 14.71 9.89 -13.94
N VAL A 73 14.67 8.56 -13.87
CA VAL A 73 14.47 7.84 -12.61
C VAL A 73 15.66 8.11 -11.70
N ARG A 74 15.38 8.60 -10.51
CA ARG A 74 16.38 8.86 -9.48
C ARG A 74 15.84 8.51 -8.10
N HIS A 75 16.71 8.24 -7.17
CA HIS A 75 16.32 8.12 -5.77
C HIS A 75 15.92 9.50 -5.24
N ILE A 76 14.74 9.56 -4.64
CA ILE A 76 14.28 10.72 -3.86
C ILE A 76 14.04 10.19 -2.46
N GLN A 77 14.73 10.76 -1.49
CA GLN A 77 14.52 10.39 -0.09
C GLN A 77 13.10 10.76 0.32
N CYS A 78 12.39 9.81 0.92
CA CYS A 78 11.12 10.07 1.56
C CYS A 78 11.38 10.82 2.88
N ASP A 79 10.72 11.95 3.06
CA ASP A 79 10.97 12.81 4.22
C ASP A 79 10.58 12.12 5.54
N GLU A 80 9.57 11.22 5.52
CA GLU A 80 9.19 10.41 6.69
C GLU A 80 10.19 9.30 7.04
N PHE A 81 11.11 8.97 6.15
CA PHE A 81 12.21 8.03 6.42
C PHE A 81 13.52 8.73 6.82
N HIS A 82 13.47 10.02 7.02
CA HIS A 82 14.56 10.70 7.69
C HIS A 82 14.52 10.35 9.18
N HIS A 83 15.53 9.61 9.59
CA HIS A 83 15.70 9.20 10.97
C HIS A 83 17.05 9.73 11.43
N GLU A 84 17.02 10.73 12.30
CA GLU A 84 18.21 11.25 12.97
C GLU A 84 18.24 10.78 14.43
N GLU A 85 19.41 10.60 14.97
CA GLU A 85 19.56 10.19 16.37
C GLU A 85 18.97 11.27 17.29
N GLY A 86 17.92 10.90 18.03
CA GLY A 86 17.19 11.82 18.89
C GLY A 86 15.83 12.28 18.38
N ASP A 87 15.38 11.77 17.24
CA ASP A 87 14.06 12.02 16.73
C ASP A 87 12.98 11.54 17.71
N GLU A 88 11.86 12.25 17.72
CA GLU A 88 10.68 11.91 18.52
C GLU A 88 10.16 10.50 18.20
N TYR A 89 10.21 10.11 16.92
CA TYR A 89 9.81 8.80 16.43
C TYR A 89 11.04 7.97 16.05
N ASP A 90 11.35 6.98 16.87
CA ASP A 90 12.58 6.21 16.81
C ASP A 90 12.48 4.86 16.09
N LEU A 91 11.31 4.56 15.50
CA LEU A 91 11.06 3.31 14.77
C LEU A 91 10.45 3.59 13.39
N LEU A 92 10.93 2.88 12.39
CA LEU A 92 10.36 2.90 11.05
C LEU A 92 9.18 1.92 10.95
N ILE A 93 8.03 2.39 10.48
CA ILE A 93 6.89 1.52 10.24
C ILE A 93 7.08 0.78 8.92
N VAL A 94 7.06 -0.54 8.99
CA VAL A 94 7.08 -1.43 7.83
C VAL A 94 5.72 -2.10 7.69
N ASN A 95 5.04 -1.78 6.60
CA ASN A 95 3.77 -2.39 6.26
C ASN A 95 4.04 -3.67 5.44
N PHE A 96 3.41 -4.79 5.79
CA PHE A 96 3.60 -6.06 5.11
C PHE A 96 2.27 -6.78 4.86
N LYS A 97 2.26 -7.66 3.85
CA LYS A 97 1.10 -8.48 3.50
C LYS A 97 1.07 -9.75 4.35
N VAL A 98 -0.13 -10.18 4.67
CA VAL A 98 -0.38 -11.44 5.39
C VAL A 98 -0.93 -12.50 4.43
N PRO A 99 -0.56 -13.78 4.62
CA PRO A 99 -0.89 -14.82 3.64
C PRO A 99 -2.39 -15.17 3.55
N PHE A 100 -3.15 -14.90 4.60
CA PHE A 100 -4.57 -15.24 4.67
C PHE A 100 -5.51 -14.13 4.21
N GLN A 101 -4.98 -12.95 3.93
CA GLN A 101 -5.76 -11.79 3.53
C GLN A 101 -5.26 -11.21 2.21
N THR A 102 -6.19 -10.82 1.36
CA THR A 102 -5.88 -10.21 0.07
C THR A 102 -6.07 -8.70 0.15
N GLN A 103 -5.03 -7.99 0.56
CA GLN A 103 -5.04 -6.53 0.71
C GLN A 103 -6.33 -6.04 1.42
N SER A 104 -7.00 -5.01 0.90
CA SER A 104 -8.23 -4.46 1.48
C SER A 104 -9.51 -5.15 0.99
N ILE A 105 -9.43 -6.31 0.34
CA ILE A 105 -10.58 -6.91 -0.36
C ILE A 105 -11.22 -8.04 0.45
N SER A 106 -10.47 -8.70 1.31
CA SER A 106 -10.92 -9.94 1.95
C SER A 106 -11.21 -9.84 3.45
N GLN A 107 -11.04 -8.68 4.09
CA GLN A 107 -11.22 -8.53 5.55
C GLN A 107 -12.64 -8.83 6.01
N GLN A 108 -13.63 -8.62 5.16
CA GLN A 108 -15.04 -8.91 5.47
C GLN A 108 -15.41 -10.39 5.25
N ASN A 109 -14.47 -11.20 4.79
CA ASN A 109 -14.70 -12.64 4.68
C ASN A 109 -14.51 -13.30 6.05
N ILE A 110 -15.61 -13.73 6.65
CA ILE A 110 -15.63 -14.29 8.01
C ILE A 110 -14.75 -15.53 8.16
N TRP A 111 -14.58 -16.34 7.13
CA TRP A 111 -13.72 -17.52 7.16
C TRP A 111 -12.24 -17.16 7.18
N LEU A 112 -11.87 -16.16 6.38
CA LEU A 112 -10.49 -15.65 6.36
C LEU A 112 -10.18 -14.87 7.65
N ASP A 113 -11.15 -14.16 8.20
CA ASP A 113 -10.99 -13.49 9.48
C ASP A 113 -10.76 -14.49 10.62
N GLU A 114 -11.52 -15.57 10.66
CA GLU A 114 -11.36 -16.63 11.66
C GLU A 114 -9.95 -17.27 11.61
N VAL A 115 -9.49 -17.59 10.40
CA VAL A 115 -8.12 -18.12 10.21
C VAL A 115 -7.07 -17.06 10.59
N SER A 116 -7.31 -15.81 10.26
CA SER A 116 -6.41 -14.71 10.57
C SER A 116 -6.28 -14.45 12.06
N ARG A 117 -7.37 -14.57 12.82
CA ARG A 117 -7.36 -14.44 14.29
C ARG A 117 -6.55 -15.54 14.98
N ALA A 118 -6.48 -16.72 14.38
CA ALA A 118 -5.63 -17.81 14.89
C ALA A 118 -4.14 -17.56 14.65
N ASN A 119 -3.77 -16.63 13.77
CA ASN A 119 -2.38 -16.30 13.47
C ASN A 119 -1.90 -15.08 14.29
N PRO A 120 -0.90 -15.25 15.18
CA PRO A 120 -0.44 -14.19 16.06
C PRO A 120 0.22 -12.99 15.34
N TYR A 121 0.47 -13.10 14.04
CA TYR A 121 1.10 -12.06 13.23
C TYR A 121 0.12 -11.27 12.38
N THR A 122 -1.16 -11.58 12.40
CA THR A 122 -2.13 -10.95 11.49
C THR A 122 -2.74 -9.66 12.07
N TYR A 123 -3.11 -9.64 13.33
CA TYR A 123 -3.80 -8.51 13.95
C TYR A 123 -2.97 -7.80 15.02
N ASN A 124 -1.69 -8.05 15.06
CA ASN A 124 -0.80 -7.52 16.08
C ASN A 124 0.27 -6.60 15.46
N VAL A 125 0.70 -5.64 16.23
CA VAL A 125 1.86 -4.79 15.91
C VAL A 125 3.11 -5.56 16.32
N MET A 126 4.02 -5.81 15.36
CA MET A 126 5.23 -6.57 15.62
C MET A 126 6.39 -5.66 15.99
N MET A 127 7.10 -6.05 17.05
CA MET A 127 8.27 -5.32 17.54
C MET A 127 9.40 -6.29 17.87
N HIS A 128 10.63 -5.89 17.55
CA HIS A 128 11.80 -6.70 17.90
C HIS A 128 12.01 -6.73 19.44
N PRO A 129 12.46 -7.86 20.04
CA PRO A 129 12.66 -7.97 21.49
C PRO A 129 13.55 -6.89 22.09
N SER A 130 14.63 -6.50 21.39
CA SER A 130 15.51 -5.43 21.88
C SER A 130 14.83 -4.05 21.88
N ALA A 131 13.94 -3.78 20.92
CA ALA A 131 13.15 -2.54 20.90
C ALA A 131 12.11 -2.53 22.01
N ALA A 132 11.40 -3.65 22.20
CA ALA A 132 10.43 -3.81 23.27
C ALA A 132 11.09 -3.61 24.66
N ALA A 133 12.23 -4.24 24.89
CA ALA A 133 12.99 -4.10 26.12
C ALA A 133 13.43 -2.64 26.38
N ARG A 134 13.88 -1.90 25.36
CA ARG A 134 14.26 -0.48 25.49
C ARG A 134 13.07 0.38 25.89
N LYS A 135 11.87 0.03 25.44
CA LYS A 135 10.63 0.76 25.72
C LYS A 135 9.88 0.26 26.94
N GLY A 136 10.36 -0.83 27.57
CA GLY A 136 9.71 -1.44 28.73
C GLY A 136 8.36 -2.09 28.42
N LEU A 137 8.22 -2.63 27.19
CA LEU A 137 7.00 -3.26 26.70
C LEU A 137 7.17 -4.79 26.65
N GLU A 138 6.07 -5.51 26.87
CA GLU A 138 6.03 -6.97 26.86
C GLU A 138 5.11 -7.52 25.75
N ASP A 139 5.30 -8.79 25.41
CA ASP A 139 4.47 -9.49 24.41
C ASP A 139 3.01 -9.55 24.91
N GLY A 140 2.07 -9.20 24.05
CA GLY A 140 0.63 -9.19 24.34
C GLY A 140 0.10 -7.91 24.97
N GLU A 141 0.95 -6.94 25.32
CA GLU A 141 0.49 -5.65 25.85
C GLU A 141 -0.18 -4.78 24.78
N ARG A 142 -1.05 -3.90 25.22
CA ARG A 142 -1.60 -2.80 24.41
C ARG A 142 -0.57 -1.68 24.33
N ALA A 143 -0.23 -1.30 23.12
CA ALA A 143 0.73 -0.23 22.87
C ALA A 143 0.10 0.85 21.97
N LEU A 144 0.38 2.10 22.27
CA LEU A 144 0.06 3.24 21.42
C LEU A 144 1.13 3.36 20.35
N VAL A 145 0.73 3.34 19.09
CA VAL A 145 1.56 3.64 17.93
C VAL A 145 1.24 5.06 17.49
N GLU A 146 2.24 5.92 17.46
CA GLU A 146 2.10 7.33 17.13
C GLU A 146 3.06 7.72 16.01
N SER A 147 2.61 8.59 15.12
CA SER A 147 3.38 9.19 14.03
C SER A 147 3.00 10.65 13.85
N HIS A 148 3.68 11.38 12.97
CA HIS A 148 3.30 12.75 12.59
C HIS A 148 1.87 12.87 12.05
N HIS A 149 1.29 11.79 11.53
CA HIS A 149 -0.02 11.80 10.88
C HIS A 149 -1.17 11.33 11.79
N GLY A 150 -0.86 10.68 12.92
CA GLY A 150 -1.88 10.20 13.82
C GLY A 150 -1.39 9.14 14.79
N LYS A 151 -2.33 8.64 15.56
CA LYS A 151 -2.08 7.60 16.55
C LYS A 151 -3.20 6.59 16.61
N ASP A 152 -2.83 5.36 16.92
CA ASP A 152 -3.74 4.25 17.11
C ASP A 152 -3.17 3.24 18.09
N GLU A 153 -4.01 2.39 18.66
CA GLU A 153 -3.62 1.37 19.62
C GLU A 153 -3.64 -0.02 18.99
N GLY A 154 -2.62 -0.80 19.30
CA GLY A 154 -2.52 -2.19 18.87
C GLY A 154 -2.04 -3.12 19.96
N THR A 155 -2.31 -4.40 19.82
CA THR A 155 -1.70 -5.44 20.67
C THR A 155 -0.31 -5.76 20.14
N LEU A 156 0.66 -5.78 21.01
CA LEU A 156 2.05 -6.01 20.65
C LEU A 156 2.34 -7.50 20.49
N LYS A 157 3.06 -7.84 19.42
CA LYS A 157 3.70 -9.14 19.22
C LYS A 157 5.20 -8.96 19.18
N VAL A 158 5.87 -9.38 20.25
CA VAL A 158 7.33 -9.33 20.33
C VAL A 158 7.90 -10.51 19.56
N THR A 159 8.77 -10.25 18.57
CA THR A 159 9.29 -11.26 17.67
C THR A 159 10.57 -10.81 16.96
N GLU A 160 11.46 -11.73 16.66
CA GLU A 160 12.72 -11.48 15.95
C GLU A 160 12.55 -11.36 14.42
N ILE A 161 11.32 -11.52 13.89
CA ILE A 161 11.09 -11.44 12.43
C ILE A 161 11.10 -10.02 11.89
N VAL A 162 11.09 -9.01 12.76
CA VAL A 162 11.22 -7.60 12.38
C VAL A 162 12.58 -7.05 12.81
N HIS A 163 13.08 -6.07 12.05
CA HIS A 163 14.36 -5.43 12.39
C HIS A 163 14.23 -4.61 13.70
N PRO A 164 15.32 -4.50 14.51
CA PRO A 164 15.31 -3.75 15.77
C PRO A 164 14.93 -2.27 15.68
N GLU A 165 15.04 -1.67 14.51
CA GLU A 165 14.68 -0.28 14.21
C GLU A 165 13.32 -0.17 13.53
N CYS A 166 12.59 -1.29 13.39
CA CYS A 166 11.32 -1.33 12.68
C CYS A 166 10.17 -1.76 13.58
N LEU A 167 8.99 -1.24 13.23
CA LEU A 167 7.71 -1.67 13.73
C LEU A 167 6.93 -2.31 12.58
N GLY A 168 6.57 -3.58 12.69
CA GLY A 168 5.82 -4.29 11.66
C GLY A 168 4.32 -4.10 11.85
N ILE A 169 3.63 -3.57 10.84
CA ILE A 169 2.16 -3.44 10.86
C ILE A 169 1.59 -4.21 9.67
N PRO A 170 0.76 -5.24 9.91
CA PRO A 170 0.14 -5.98 8.82
C PRO A 170 -0.75 -5.06 7.98
N ALA A 171 -0.50 -5.05 6.68
CA ALA A 171 -1.44 -4.45 5.73
C ALA A 171 -2.59 -5.41 5.51
N PRO A 172 -3.58 -5.07 5.47
CA PRO A 172 -4.93 -4.78 5.12
C PRO A 172 -5.87 -4.73 6.34
N LEU A 173 -5.39 -4.38 7.44
CA LEU A 173 -6.19 -4.24 8.65
C LEU A 173 -6.88 -2.87 8.66
N GLY A 174 -7.99 -2.74 9.35
CA GLY A 174 -8.67 -1.46 9.50
C GLY A 174 -10.10 -1.41 8.96
N HIS A 175 -10.68 -2.54 8.65
CA HIS A 175 -12.13 -2.66 8.53
C HIS A 175 -12.73 -2.99 9.89
N TRP A 176 -13.85 -2.54 10.21
CA TRP A 176 -14.86 -2.88 11.22
C TRP A 176 -14.46 -3.92 12.31
N ALA A 177 -13.22 -4.01 12.72
CA ALA A 177 -12.79 -4.94 13.77
C ALA A 177 -13.06 -4.39 15.16
#